data_ebf7649b54b5054e732bd9a9cf6b2937
#
_entry.id   ebf7649b54b5054e732bd9a9cf6b2937
#
_cell.length_a   1.000
_cell.length_b   1.000
_cell.length_c   1.000
_cell.angle_alpha   90.00
_cell.angle_beta   90.00
_cell.angle_gamma   90.00
#
_symmetry.space_group_name_H-M   'P 1'
#
loop_
_entity.id
_entity.type
_entity.pdbx_description
1 polymer ?
#
loop_
_entity_poly.entity_id
_entity_poly.type
_entity_poly.pdbx_seq_one_letter_code
_entity_poly.pdbx_strand_id
1 'polypeptide(L)'
;MLIAQISDLHIPRKNTKTYGIAPMAENLVLCIDHINQHLPKLHLVLATGDITSTGQAEEFNHAANLLNRFEMPFYVIPGNHEDRDILRSTFGKQACPVDSEGEIDYVIEDSDLRLIALDSSLPGSPGGEITEAQASWLDARLNEKPTQPTMKFMHHPPIKCGVLETDVDGFIGKELLGSVISKHHHVEKIICGHIHVPINASWNDTVISTAPKYGDAVGTRFDAET
;
A
#
# COMPACT_ATOMS: atom_id res chain seq x y z
N MET A 1 -5.94 9.03 -16.18
CA MET A 1 -6.52 8.61 -14.87
C MET A 1 -5.84 9.39 -13.75
N LEU A 2 -6.56 9.82 -12.70
CA LEU A 2 -6.00 10.46 -11.51
C LEU A 2 -6.28 9.55 -10.31
N ILE A 3 -5.23 9.20 -9.58
CA ILE A 3 -5.26 8.27 -8.45
C ILE A 3 -4.67 8.98 -7.23
N ALA A 4 -5.33 8.90 -6.07
CA ALA A 4 -4.70 9.24 -4.81
C ALA A 4 -4.11 7.99 -4.17
N GLN A 5 -2.90 8.11 -3.65
CA GLN A 5 -2.31 7.13 -2.75
C GLN A 5 -2.35 7.67 -1.32
N ILE A 6 -2.85 6.86 -0.42
CA ILE A 6 -2.74 7.06 1.04
C ILE A 6 -2.06 5.83 1.64
N SER A 7 -1.30 6.00 2.71
CA SER A 7 -0.55 4.91 3.32
C SER A 7 -0.32 5.17 4.79
N ASP A 8 -0.05 4.11 5.54
CA ASP A 8 0.44 4.20 6.93
C ASP A 8 -0.53 5.01 7.80
N LEU A 9 -1.81 4.68 7.70
CA LEU A 9 -2.90 5.39 8.36
C LEU A 9 -2.90 5.13 9.86
N HIS A 10 -2.48 3.92 10.28
CA HIS A 10 -2.41 3.47 11.67
C HIS A 10 -3.61 3.87 12.50
N ILE A 11 -4.82 3.66 11.98
CA ILE A 11 -6.06 4.03 12.65
C ILE A 11 -6.22 3.24 13.94
N PRO A 12 -6.34 3.91 15.09
CA PRO A 12 -6.51 3.25 16.36
C PRO A 12 -7.99 2.93 16.62
N ARG A 13 -8.27 2.31 17.77
CA ARG A 13 -9.63 2.17 18.28
C ARG A 13 -10.31 3.54 18.40
N LYS A 14 -11.61 3.57 18.22
CA LYS A 14 -12.37 4.81 18.33
C LYS A 14 -12.14 5.50 19.70
N ASN A 15 -12.03 6.83 19.67
CA ASN A 15 -11.74 7.67 20.84
C ASN A 15 -10.34 7.45 21.47
N THR A 16 -9.41 6.87 20.74
CA THR A 16 -8.00 6.77 21.17
C THR A 16 -7.08 7.43 20.14
N LYS A 17 -5.84 7.66 20.52
CA LYS A 17 -4.80 8.20 19.64
C LYS A 17 -3.76 7.13 19.36
N THR A 18 -3.24 7.11 18.15
CA THR A 18 -2.13 6.24 17.77
C THR A 18 -0.90 6.59 18.60
N TYR A 19 -0.27 5.57 19.18
CA TYR A 19 0.84 5.73 20.13
C TYR A 19 0.52 6.68 21.31
N GLY A 20 -0.75 6.87 21.65
CA GLY A 20 -1.23 7.75 22.72
C GLY A 20 -1.16 9.25 22.42
N ILE A 21 -0.62 9.67 21.27
CA ILE A 21 -0.38 11.08 20.94
C ILE A 21 -0.92 11.52 19.58
N ALA A 22 -0.82 10.68 18.55
CA ALA A 22 -1.12 11.06 17.17
C ALA A 22 -2.62 10.94 16.86
N PRO A 23 -3.30 12.03 16.40
CA PRO A 23 -4.73 12.04 16.07
C PRO A 23 -4.97 11.51 14.64
N MET A 24 -4.57 10.26 14.37
CA MET A 24 -4.57 9.71 13.01
C MET A 24 -5.97 9.59 12.40
N ALA A 25 -6.98 9.31 13.21
CA ALA A 25 -8.37 9.26 12.73
C ALA A 25 -8.89 10.64 12.29
N GLU A 26 -8.60 11.69 13.05
CA GLU A 26 -8.96 13.07 12.72
C GLU A 26 -8.20 13.54 11.48
N ASN A 27 -6.91 13.19 11.37
CA ASN A 27 -6.09 13.51 10.20
C ASN A 27 -6.62 12.80 8.94
N LEU A 28 -7.05 11.54 9.05
CA LEU A 28 -7.65 10.82 7.93
C LEU A 28 -8.96 11.49 7.47
N VAL A 29 -9.78 12.00 8.39
CA VAL A 29 -10.99 12.75 8.03
C VAL A 29 -10.65 13.97 7.19
N LEU A 30 -9.64 14.76 7.59
CA LEU A 30 -9.20 15.93 6.83
C LEU A 30 -8.64 15.53 5.44
N CYS A 31 -7.91 14.43 5.37
CA CYS A 31 -7.41 13.88 4.12
C CYS A 31 -8.55 13.49 3.17
N ILE A 32 -9.55 12.77 3.68
CA ILE A 32 -10.73 12.36 2.90
C ILE A 32 -11.49 13.58 2.39
N ASP A 33 -11.73 14.57 3.25
CA ASP A 33 -12.43 15.79 2.86
C ASP A 33 -11.65 16.56 1.77
N HIS A 34 -10.32 16.62 1.86
CA HIS A 34 -9.45 17.21 0.82
C HIS A 34 -9.52 16.42 -0.50
N ILE A 35 -9.45 15.10 -0.44
CA ILE A 35 -9.52 14.23 -1.61
C ILE A 35 -10.88 14.35 -2.30
N ASN A 36 -11.98 14.35 -1.54
CA ASN A 36 -13.33 14.49 -2.08
C ASN A 36 -13.58 15.84 -2.75
N GLN A 37 -12.87 16.90 -2.29
CA GLN A 37 -12.97 18.26 -2.86
C GLN A 37 -11.98 18.51 -4.00
N HIS A 38 -11.06 17.58 -4.29
CA HIS A 38 -10.02 17.78 -5.29
C HIS A 38 -10.61 18.01 -6.69
N LEU A 39 -10.02 18.94 -7.44
CA LEU A 39 -10.38 19.23 -8.83
C LEU A 39 -9.14 19.17 -9.73
N PRO A 40 -9.21 18.43 -10.85
CA PRO A 40 -10.32 17.58 -11.31
C PRO A 40 -10.56 16.38 -10.38
N LYS A 41 -11.77 15.84 -10.37
CA LYS A 41 -12.13 14.70 -9.51
C LYS A 41 -11.18 13.52 -9.70
N LEU A 42 -10.80 12.90 -8.59
CA LEU A 42 -10.00 11.68 -8.59
C LEU A 42 -10.85 10.48 -9.01
N HIS A 43 -10.22 9.50 -9.64
CA HIS A 43 -10.93 8.32 -10.15
C HIS A 43 -11.04 7.24 -9.06
N LEU A 44 -9.98 7.07 -8.26
CA LEU A 44 -9.94 6.12 -7.16
C LEU A 44 -8.85 6.49 -6.14
N VAL A 45 -8.89 5.80 -5.00
CA VAL A 45 -7.90 5.88 -3.92
C VAL A 45 -7.27 4.50 -3.71
N LEU A 46 -5.95 4.44 -3.52
CA LEU A 46 -5.21 3.25 -3.12
C LEU A 46 -4.68 3.45 -1.70
N ALA A 47 -5.10 2.59 -0.77
CA ALA A 47 -4.56 2.52 0.58
C ALA A 47 -3.49 1.42 0.63
N THR A 48 -2.22 1.83 0.69
CA THR A 48 -1.07 0.94 0.50
C THR A 48 -0.51 0.40 1.82
N GLY A 49 -1.40 -0.12 2.68
CA GLY A 49 -1.07 -0.85 3.90
C GLY A 49 -0.95 0.02 5.15
N ASP A 50 -0.75 -0.64 6.27
CA ASP A 50 -0.73 -0.08 7.61
C ASP A 50 -1.96 0.80 7.90
N ILE A 51 -3.12 0.23 7.59
CA ILE A 51 -4.43 0.89 7.74
C ILE A 51 -4.78 1.02 9.22
N THR A 52 -4.46 0.00 10.00
CA THR A 52 -4.77 -0.09 11.44
C THR A 52 -3.49 0.04 12.28
N SER A 53 -3.66 0.35 13.57
CA SER A 53 -2.52 0.52 14.47
C SER A 53 -1.95 -0.81 14.98
N THR A 54 -2.80 -1.80 15.23
CA THR A 54 -2.41 -3.09 15.82
C THR A 54 -3.13 -4.30 15.22
N GLY A 55 -3.84 -4.15 14.11
CA GLY A 55 -4.53 -5.26 13.44
C GLY A 55 -5.79 -5.77 14.12
N GLN A 56 -6.37 -5.03 15.06
CA GLN A 56 -7.54 -5.48 15.81
C GLN A 56 -8.84 -5.17 15.07
N ALA A 57 -9.84 -6.07 15.17
CA ALA A 57 -11.12 -5.92 14.48
C ALA A 57 -11.84 -4.58 14.76
N GLU A 58 -11.71 -4.02 15.97
CA GLU A 58 -12.27 -2.72 16.31
C GLU A 58 -11.61 -1.58 15.53
N GLU A 59 -10.30 -1.67 15.27
CA GLU A 59 -9.55 -0.69 14.48
C GLU A 59 -9.92 -0.78 13.01
N PHE A 60 -10.06 -2.01 12.47
CA PHE A 60 -10.55 -2.24 11.12
C PHE A 60 -11.96 -1.66 10.91
N ASN A 61 -12.88 -1.90 11.85
CA ASN A 61 -14.22 -1.32 11.80
C ASN A 61 -14.18 0.21 11.84
N HIS A 62 -13.29 0.79 12.65
CA HIS A 62 -13.12 2.25 12.70
C HIS A 62 -12.56 2.78 11.37
N ALA A 63 -11.50 2.17 10.85
CA ALA A 63 -10.90 2.54 9.56
C ALA A 63 -11.92 2.43 8.40
N ALA A 64 -12.67 1.33 8.32
CA ALA A 64 -13.69 1.14 7.29
C ALA A 64 -14.79 2.22 7.35
N ASN A 65 -15.25 2.59 8.55
CA ASN A 65 -16.22 3.67 8.71
C ASN A 65 -15.68 5.02 8.21
N LEU A 66 -14.39 5.27 8.35
CA LEU A 66 -13.75 6.49 7.82
C LEU A 66 -13.57 6.41 6.31
N LEU A 67 -12.97 5.34 5.79
CA LEU A 67 -12.67 5.16 4.37
C LEU A 67 -13.94 5.13 3.50
N ASN A 68 -15.06 4.62 4.02
CA ASN A 68 -16.36 4.65 3.34
C ASN A 68 -16.92 6.07 3.12
N ARG A 69 -16.25 7.11 3.61
CA ARG A 69 -16.58 8.52 3.31
C ARG A 69 -15.99 9.00 1.98
N PHE A 70 -15.10 8.24 1.34
CA PHE A 70 -14.66 8.56 -0.02
C PHE A 70 -15.85 8.57 -0.99
N GLU A 71 -15.92 9.58 -1.84
CA GLU A 71 -16.93 9.70 -2.91
C GLU A 71 -16.56 8.92 -4.19
N MET A 72 -15.37 8.31 -4.22
CA MET A 72 -14.87 7.48 -5.31
C MET A 72 -14.49 6.09 -4.78
N PRO A 73 -14.32 5.09 -5.66
CA PRO A 73 -13.83 3.78 -5.27
C PRO A 73 -12.48 3.88 -4.55
N PHE A 74 -12.28 3.03 -3.54
CA PHE A 74 -10.98 2.84 -2.91
C PHE A 74 -10.64 1.36 -2.82
N TYR A 75 -9.34 1.05 -2.79
CA TYR A 75 -8.83 -0.30 -2.68
C TYR A 75 -7.75 -0.37 -1.62
N VAL A 76 -7.67 -1.51 -0.94
CA VAL A 76 -6.81 -1.71 0.22
C VAL A 76 -5.91 -2.94 0.02
N ILE A 77 -4.69 -2.86 0.53
CA ILE A 77 -3.79 -4.00 0.71
C ILE A 77 -3.30 -4.00 2.16
N PRO A 78 -2.85 -5.14 2.69
CA PRO A 78 -2.26 -5.17 4.02
C PRO A 78 -0.84 -4.57 4.03
N GLY A 79 -0.46 -4.02 5.18
CA GLY A 79 0.91 -3.81 5.60
C GLY A 79 1.31 -4.81 6.69
N ASN A 80 2.38 -4.53 7.43
CA ASN A 80 2.84 -5.41 8.49
C ASN A 80 2.02 -5.31 9.79
N HIS A 81 1.14 -4.32 9.90
CA HIS A 81 0.23 -4.18 11.05
C HIS A 81 -1.08 -4.95 10.88
N GLU A 82 -1.39 -5.46 9.70
CA GLU A 82 -2.69 -6.06 9.38
C GLU A 82 -2.75 -7.56 9.58
N ASP A 83 -3.94 -8.00 10.03
CA ASP A 83 -4.41 -9.37 9.88
C ASP A 83 -5.18 -9.49 8.56
N ARG A 84 -4.74 -10.39 7.66
CA ARG A 84 -5.31 -10.59 6.32
C ARG A 84 -6.78 -10.98 6.35
N ASP A 85 -7.18 -11.85 7.27
CA ASP A 85 -8.54 -12.37 7.34
C ASP A 85 -9.51 -11.30 7.85
N ILE A 86 -9.08 -10.51 8.84
CA ILE A 86 -9.87 -9.38 9.33
C ILE A 86 -9.97 -8.31 8.24
N LEU A 87 -8.89 -7.98 7.55
CA LEU A 87 -8.91 -7.02 6.44
C LEU A 87 -9.88 -7.46 5.34
N ARG A 88 -9.76 -8.70 4.88
CA ARG A 88 -10.64 -9.29 3.85
C ARG A 88 -12.10 -9.27 4.26
N SER A 89 -12.39 -9.68 5.50
CA SER A 89 -13.77 -9.72 6.01
C SER A 89 -14.38 -8.33 6.21
N THR A 90 -13.55 -7.35 6.58
CA THR A 90 -14.01 -5.96 6.84
C THR A 90 -14.29 -5.20 5.55
N PHE A 91 -13.37 -5.25 4.58
CA PHE A 91 -13.48 -4.45 3.35
C PHE A 91 -14.22 -5.17 2.22
N GLY A 92 -14.29 -6.51 2.29
CA GLY A 92 -15.01 -7.31 1.31
C GLY A 92 -14.50 -7.12 -0.13
N LYS A 93 -15.19 -7.74 -1.09
CA LYS A 93 -14.81 -7.71 -2.51
C LYS A 93 -14.88 -6.33 -3.16
N GLN A 94 -15.55 -5.39 -2.55
CA GLN A 94 -15.67 -4.03 -3.12
C GLN A 94 -14.34 -3.26 -3.05
N ALA A 95 -13.62 -3.38 -1.93
CA ALA A 95 -12.36 -2.67 -1.73
C ALA A 95 -11.13 -3.61 -1.62
N CYS A 96 -11.37 -4.92 -1.55
CA CYS A 96 -10.36 -5.97 -1.52
C CYS A 96 -10.85 -7.15 -2.39
N PRO A 97 -10.81 -7.04 -3.74
CA PRO A 97 -11.46 -8.00 -4.65
C PRO A 97 -10.64 -9.28 -4.84
N VAL A 98 -10.23 -9.90 -3.76
CA VAL A 98 -9.50 -11.17 -3.75
C VAL A 98 -10.49 -12.34 -3.68
N ASP A 99 -10.23 -13.41 -4.44
CA ASP A 99 -11.09 -14.59 -4.52
C ASP A 99 -10.50 -15.82 -3.82
N SER A 100 -9.22 -15.77 -3.39
CA SER A 100 -8.51 -16.87 -2.75
C SER A 100 -8.28 -16.63 -1.25
N GLU A 101 -8.04 -17.70 -0.50
CA GLU A 101 -7.42 -17.63 0.82
C GLU A 101 -5.91 -17.38 0.67
N GLY A 102 -5.26 -16.84 1.69
CA GLY A 102 -3.82 -16.56 1.69
C GLY A 102 -3.51 -15.11 1.40
N GLU A 103 -2.54 -14.85 0.53
CA GLU A 103 -2.09 -13.50 0.19
C GLU A 103 -3.19 -12.69 -0.49
N ILE A 104 -3.17 -11.38 -0.28
CA ILE A 104 -4.14 -10.43 -0.84
C ILE A 104 -3.59 -9.84 -2.13
N ASP A 105 -3.51 -10.70 -3.15
CA ASP A 105 -3.10 -10.33 -4.51
C ASP A 105 -4.33 -10.22 -5.43
N TYR A 106 -4.46 -9.10 -6.15
CA TYR A 106 -5.58 -8.90 -7.06
C TYR A 106 -5.28 -7.89 -8.17
N VAL A 107 -6.15 -7.87 -9.18
CA VAL A 107 -6.05 -6.97 -10.33
C VAL A 107 -7.30 -6.08 -10.42
N ILE A 108 -7.11 -4.81 -10.76
CA ILE A 108 -8.17 -3.86 -11.07
C ILE A 108 -8.00 -3.45 -12.53
N GLU A 109 -9.03 -3.74 -13.33
CA GLU A 109 -9.01 -3.58 -14.80
C GLU A 109 -10.00 -2.53 -15.31
N ASP A 110 -10.34 -1.56 -14.51
CA ASP A 110 -11.44 -0.63 -14.75
C ASP A 110 -11.08 0.57 -15.65
N SER A 111 -9.86 0.58 -16.23
CA SER A 111 -9.38 1.72 -17.02
C SER A 111 -8.27 1.35 -18.01
N ASP A 112 -7.78 2.35 -18.76
CA ASP A 112 -6.61 2.20 -19.64
C ASP A 112 -5.33 1.86 -18.88
N LEU A 113 -5.26 2.18 -17.59
CA LEU A 113 -4.18 1.80 -16.68
C LEU A 113 -4.61 0.58 -15.86
N ARG A 114 -3.88 -0.50 -15.98
CA ARG A 114 -4.06 -1.71 -15.17
C ARG A 114 -3.41 -1.54 -13.80
N LEU A 115 -4.10 -1.91 -12.72
CA LEU A 115 -3.56 -1.84 -11.37
C LEU A 115 -3.42 -3.25 -10.81
N ILE A 116 -2.25 -3.57 -10.27
CA ILE A 116 -1.98 -4.89 -9.66
C ILE A 116 -1.57 -4.68 -8.20
N ALA A 117 -2.40 -5.19 -7.30
CA ALA A 117 -2.09 -5.33 -5.89
C ALA A 117 -1.22 -6.54 -5.64
N LEU A 118 -0.19 -6.40 -4.81
CA LEU A 118 0.65 -7.49 -4.38
C LEU A 118 0.88 -7.39 -2.87
N ASP A 119 0.42 -8.38 -2.15
CA ASP A 119 0.58 -8.46 -0.70
C ASP A 119 2.03 -8.81 -0.35
N SER A 120 2.72 -7.86 0.23
CA SER A 120 4.11 -8.04 0.66
C SER A 120 4.23 -8.24 2.17
N SER A 121 3.13 -8.42 2.89
CA SER A 121 3.19 -8.63 4.33
C SER A 121 3.71 -10.03 4.66
N LEU A 122 4.53 -10.13 5.71
CA LEU A 122 5.02 -11.39 6.27
C LEU A 122 4.48 -11.52 7.68
N PRO A 123 3.55 -12.46 7.95
CA PRO A 123 2.94 -12.58 9.27
C PRO A 123 3.98 -12.69 10.40
N GLY A 124 3.87 -11.80 11.38
CA GLY A 124 4.78 -11.77 12.55
C GLY A 124 6.15 -11.11 12.29
N SER A 125 6.34 -10.50 11.13
CA SER A 125 7.56 -9.75 10.79
C SER A 125 7.21 -8.33 10.33
N PRO A 126 8.01 -7.31 10.65
CA PRO A 126 7.85 -5.97 10.09
C PRO A 126 8.38 -5.85 8.65
N GLY A 127 9.18 -6.81 8.17
CA GLY A 127 9.75 -6.82 6.83
C GLY A 127 8.79 -7.36 5.78
N GLY A 128 9.14 -7.15 4.50
CA GLY A 128 8.37 -7.61 3.36
C GLY A 128 8.83 -8.95 2.78
N GLU A 129 7.92 -9.66 2.13
CA GLU A 129 8.22 -10.89 1.39
C GLU A 129 7.42 -10.96 0.07
N ILE A 130 8.04 -11.53 -0.95
CA ILE A 130 7.35 -12.04 -2.14
C ILE A 130 7.78 -13.49 -2.34
N THR A 131 6.81 -14.37 -2.31
CA THR A 131 6.99 -15.82 -2.50
C THR A 131 7.16 -16.18 -3.98
N GLU A 132 7.67 -17.39 -4.26
CA GLU A 132 7.74 -17.93 -5.63
C GLU A 132 6.35 -18.04 -6.28
N ALA A 133 5.33 -18.39 -5.48
CA ALA A 133 3.95 -18.48 -5.94
C ALA A 133 3.42 -17.10 -6.39
N GLN A 134 3.65 -16.05 -5.59
CA GLN A 134 3.27 -14.69 -5.94
C GLN A 134 4.02 -14.15 -7.17
N ALA A 135 5.32 -14.43 -7.27
CA ALA A 135 6.11 -14.05 -8.45
C ALA A 135 5.59 -14.72 -9.72
N SER A 136 5.25 -16.01 -9.65
CA SER A 136 4.66 -16.76 -10.77
C SER A 136 3.26 -16.22 -11.12
N TRP A 137 2.45 -15.90 -10.12
CA TRP A 137 1.14 -15.30 -10.31
C TRP A 137 1.26 -13.92 -10.99
N LEU A 138 2.18 -13.07 -10.51
CA LEU A 138 2.42 -11.75 -11.09
C LEU A 138 2.89 -11.84 -12.55
N ASP A 139 3.84 -12.74 -12.85
CA ASP A 139 4.33 -12.97 -14.21
C ASP A 139 3.18 -13.41 -15.14
N ALA A 140 2.33 -14.33 -14.68
CA ALA A 140 1.14 -14.74 -15.43
C ALA A 140 0.17 -13.57 -15.67
N ARG A 141 -0.13 -12.77 -14.65
CA ARG A 141 -1.01 -11.59 -14.79
C ARG A 141 -0.44 -10.56 -15.76
N LEU A 142 0.86 -10.28 -15.70
CA LEU A 142 1.50 -9.32 -16.61
C LEU A 142 1.51 -9.82 -18.07
N ASN A 143 1.68 -11.12 -18.29
CA ASN A 143 1.62 -11.73 -19.62
C ASN A 143 0.22 -11.70 -20.27
N GLU A 144 -0.85 -11.56 -19.50
CA GLU A 144 -2.21 -11.47 -20.06
C GLU A 144 -2.42 -10.23 -20.94
N LYS A 145 -1.76 -9.12 -20.57
CA LYS A 145 -1.92 -7.82 -21.25
C LYS A 145 -0.55 -7.13 -21.41
N PRO A 146 0.33 -7.67 -22.26
CA PRO A 146 1.75 -7.28 -22.31
C PRO A 146 2.03 -5.87 -22.84
N THR A 147 0.98 -5.18 -23.33
CA THR A 147 1.10 -3.81 -23.86
C THR A 147 0.29 -2.79 -23.07
N GLN A 148 -0.52 -3.24 -22.10
CA GLN A 148 -1.33 -2.31 -21.29
C GLN A 148 -0.48 -1.70 -20.19
N PRO A 149 -0.40 -0.34 -20.12
CA PRO A 149 0.29 0.31 -19.02
C PRO A 149 -0.19 -0.22 -17.68
N THR A 150 0.75 -0.62 -16.84
CA THR A 150 0.45 -1.26 -15.56
C THR A 150 1.14 -0.52 -14.42
N MET A 151 0.39 -0.22 -13.36
CA MET A 151 0.93 0.25 -12.09
C MET A 151 0.71 -0.83 -11.04
N LYS A 152 1.76 -1.14 -10.30
CA LYS A 152 1.72 -2.08 -9.19
C LYS A 152 1.68 -1.32 -7.87
N PHE A 153 0.97 -1.85 -6.88
CA PHE A 153 1.01 -1.31 -5.52
C PHE A 153 1.17 -2.43 -4.49
N MET A 154 1.99 -2.14 -3.50
CA MET A 154 2.35 -3.05 -2.41
C MET A 154 2.77 -2.21 -1.19
N HIS A 155 2.87 -2.82 -0.01
CA HIS A 155 3.23 -2.04 1.18
C HIS A 155 4.75 -1.82 1.28
N HIS A 156 5.53 -2.89 1.33
CA HIS A 156 6.98 -2.80 1.54
C HIS A 156 7.73 -2.50 0.23
N PRO A 157 8.59 -1.48 0.18
CA PRO A 157 9.46 -1.25 -0.98
C PRO A 157 10.57 -2.31 -1.07
N PRO A 158 10.83 -2.91 -2.25
CA PRO A 158 11.87 -3.93 -2.42
C PRO A 158 13.29 -3.34 -2.56
N ILE A 159 13.51 -2.16 -2.01
CA ILE A 159 14.78 -1.42 -2.05
C ILE A 159 15.11 -0.87 -0.66
N LYS A 160 16.39 -0.56 -0.45
CA LYS A 160 16.79 0.26 0.70
C LYS A 160 16.46 1.72 0.41
N CYS A 161 15.81 2.34 1.36
CA CYS A 161 15.27 3.70 1.27
C CYS A 161 16.10 4.76 2.00
N GLY A 162 17.14 4.36 2.74
CA GLY A 162 17.95 5.24 3.58
C GLY A 162 17.28 5.59 4.92
N VAL A 163 16.18 4.91 5.26
CA VAL A 163 15.51 5.00 6.56
C VAL A 163 15.92 3.80 7.39
N LEU A 164 16.84 4.01 8.33
CA LEU A 164 17.53 2.91 9.01
C LEU A 164 16.56 1.97 9.74
N GLU A 165 15.54 2.52 10.37
CA GLU A 165 14.56 1.78 11.17
C GLU A 165 13.78 0.76 10.30
N THR A 166 13.46 1.09 9.05
CA THR A 166 12.72 0.22 8.13
C THR A 166 13.64 -0.57 7.19
N ASP A 167 14.81 -0.04 6.84
CA ASP A 167 15.77 -0.75 6.00
C ASP A 167 16.34 -2.02 6.67
N VAL A 168 16.34 -2.09 8.02
CA VAL A 168 16.78 -3.27 8.77
C VAL A 168 15.76 -4.40 8.76
N ASP A 169 14.47 -4.10 8.56
CA ASP A 169 13.40 -5.08 8.50
C ASP A 169 13.52 -5.98 7.25
N GLY A 170 14.09 -5.44 6.18
CA GLY A 170 14.47 -6.15 4.97
C GLY A 170 13.28 -6.51 4.06
N PHE A 171 13.63 -7.14 2.93
CA PHE A 171 12.66 -7.63 1.95
C PHE A 171 13.13 -8.97 1.35
N ILE A 172 12.39 -10.03 1.61
CA ILE A 172 12.66 -11.37 1.10
C ILE A 172 12.08 -11.51 -0.31
N GLY A 173 12.81 -12.15 -1.23
CA GLY A 173 12.36 -12.37 -2.60
C GLY A 173 12.45 -11.14 -3.52
N LYS A 174 13.25 -10.12 -3.16
CA LYS A 174 13.39 -8.92 -4.01
C LYS A 174 14.03 -9.21 -5.36
N GLU A 175 14.99 -10.14 -5.44
CA GLU A 175 15.61 -10.57 -6.69
C GLU A 175 14.61 -11.34 -7.57
N LEU A 176 13.75 -12.13 -6.95
CA LEU A 176 12.67 -12.85 -7.60
C LEU A 176 11.66 -11.88 -8.22
N LEU A 177 11.17 -10.91 -7.42
CA LEU A 177 10.31 -9.84 -7.92
C LEU A 177 10.98 -9.05 -9.05
N GLY A 178 12.26 -8.68 -8.88
CA GLY A 178 13.04 -7.95 -9.87
C GLY A 178 13.16 -8.71 -11.19
N SER A 179 13.35 -10.04 -11.13
CA SER A 179 13.42 -10.88 -12.32
C SER A 179 12.09 -10.95 -13.10
N VAL A 180 10.96 -10.80 -12.43
CA VAL A 180 9.65 -10.68 -13.08
C VAL A 180 9.51 -9.30 -13.70
N ILE A 181 9.72 -8.23 -12.92
CA ILE A 181 9.52 -6.84 -13.39
C ILE A 181 10.37 -6.53 -14.62
N SER A 182 11.64 -6.94 -14.65
CA SER A 182 12.56 -6.68 -15.78
C SER A 182 12.13 -7.31 -17.11
N LYS A 183 11.23 -8.28 -17.11
CA LYS A 183 10.65 -8.87 -18.33
C LYS A 183 9.46 -8.08 -18.88
N HIS A 184 8.88 -7.21 -18.08
CA HIS A 184 7.59 -6.56 -18.35
C HIS A 184 7.71 -5.04 -18.38
N HIS A 185 8.28 -4.49 -19.46
CA HIS A 185 8.53 -3.04 -19.61
C HIS A 185 7.28 -2.15 -19.61
N HIS A 186 6.08 -2.74 -19.62
CA HIS A 186 4.81 -2.02 -19.46
C HIS A 186 4.42 -1.77 -18.00
N VAL A 187 5.23 -2.26 -17.04
CA VAL A 187 5.11 -1.87 -15.62
C VAL A 187 5.76 -0.51 -15.43
N GLU A 188 4.96 0.53 -15.47
CA GLU A 188 5.46 1.91 -15.45
C GLU A 188 5.90 2.36 -14.05
N LYS A 189 5.20 1.86 -13.02
CA LYS A 189 5.44 2.30 -11.64
C LYS A 189 5.05 1.25 -10.61
N ILE A 190 5.80 1.22 -9.50
CA ILE A 190 5.46 0.50 -8.28
C ILE A 190 5.32 1.54 -7.16
N ILE A 191 4.14 1.59 -6.53
CA ILE A 191 3.90 2.48 -5.40
C ILE A 191 3.86 1.70 -4.09
N CYS A 192 4.51 2.24 -3.05
CA CYS A 192 4.68 1.60 -1.76
C CYS A 192 4.35 2.55 -0.60
N GLY A 193 4.20 1.98 0.60
CA GLY A 193 4.11 2.67 1.89
C GLY A 193 5.33 2.39 2.77
N HIS A 194 5.06 2.05 4.02
CA HIS A 194 5.96 1.49 5.04
C HIS A 194 7.00 2.47 5.61
N ILE A 195 7.65 3.25 4.79
CA ILE A 195 8.80 4.07 5.23
C ILE A 195 8.44 5.49 5.65
N HIS A 196 7.17 5.87 5.56
CA HIS A 196 6.61 7.16 5.99
C HIS A 196 7.19 8.41 5.32
N VAL A 197 8.11 8.27 4.35
CA VAL A 197 8.75 9.38 3.62
C VAL A 197 8.60 9.21 2.11
N PRO A 198 8.46 10.31 1.34
CA PRO A 198 8.34 10.23 -0.10
C PRO A 198 9.72 9.99 -0.73
N ILE A 199 9.86 8.87 -1.44
CA ILE A 199 11.06 8.52 -2.20
C ILE A 199 10.65 8.17 -3.62
N ASN A 200 11.50 8.47 -4.59
CA ASN A 200 11.42 7.97 -5.95
C ASN A 200 12.78 7.39 -6.34
N ALA A 201 12.79 6.14 -6.77
CA ALA A 201 14.00 5.44 -7.17
C ALA A 201 13.77 4.62 -8.43
N SER A 202 14.75 4.58 -9.33
CA SER A 202 14.73 3.66 -10.47
C SER A 202 15.10 2.26 -10.01
N TRP A 203 14.37 1.23 -10.48
CA TRP A 203 14.59 -0.15 -10.12
C TRP A 203 14.05 -1.10 -11.21
N ASN A 204 14.90 -1.95 -11.80
CA ASN A 204 14.53 -2.92 -12.85
C ASN A 204 13.65 -2.32 -13.97
N ASP A 205 14.11 -1.24 -14.58
CA ASP A 205 13.46 -0.50 -15.68
C ASP A 205 12.10 0.13 -15.35
N THR A 206 11.72 0.17 -14.06
CA THR A 206 10.54 0.89 -13.56
C THR A 206 10.93 1.91 -12.47
N VAL A 207 9.94 2.61 -11.95
CA VAL A 207 10.10 3.56 -10.84
C VAL A 207 9.37 3.05 -9.61
N ILE A 208 10.08 2.95 -8.49
CA ILE A 208 9.48 2.77 -7.17
C ILE A 208 9.23 4.14 -6.56
N SER A 209 8.03 4.34 -6.01
CA SER A 209 7.64 5.56 -5.30
C SER A 209 6.99 5.19 -3.98
N THR A 210 7.36 5.89 -2.91
CA THR A 210 6.75 5.70 -1.60
C THR A 210 5.93 6.91 -1.19
N ALA A 211 4.86 6.68 -0.42
CA ALA A 211 4.03 7.75 0.13
C ALA A 211 4.58 8.26 1.45
N PRO A 212 4.44 9.56 1.75
CA PRO A 212 4.62 10.06 3.11
C PRO A 212 3.46 9.56 3.99
N LYS A 213 3.74 9.38 5.28
CA LYS A 213 2.68 9.18 6.27
C LYS A 213 1.86 10.46 6.41
N TYR A 214 0.56 10.36 6.38
CA TYR A 214 -0.32 11.50 6.57
C TYR A 214 -0.52 11.77 8.07
N GLY A 215 0.04 12.87 8.56
CA GLY A 215 -0.32 13.44 9.86
C GLY A 215 0.60 13.16 11.04
N ASP A 216 1.80 12.65 10.85
CA ASP A 216 2.83 12.62 11.89
C ASP A 216 3.84 13.76 11.69
N ALA A 217 3.77 14.74 12.59
CA ALA A 217 4.83 15.73 12.78
C ALA A 217 5.94 15.22 13.75
N VAL A 218 6.06 13.91 13.93
CA VAL A 218 7.22 13.33 14.61
C VAL A 218 8.34 13.33 13.61
N GLY A 219 9.20 14.36 13.70
CA GLY A 219 10.31 14.56 12.80
C GLY A 219 11.20 13.34 12.74
N THR A 220 11.20 12.66 11.60
CA THR A 220 12.31 11.81 11.20
C THR A 220 13.54 12.70 11.12
N ARG A 221 14.46 12.58 12.05
CA ARG A 221 15.77 13.18 11.91
C ARG A 221 16.51 12.43 10.81
N PHE A 222 16.66 13.08 9.69
CA PHE A 222 17.70 12.72 8.72
C PHE A 222 19.03 13.17 9.33
N ASP A 223 19.81 12.26 9.84
CA ASP A 223 21.22 12.55 10.10
C ASP A 223 21.92 12.64 8.75
N ALA A 224 22.04 13.87 8.27
CA ALA A 224 22.87 14.20 7.13
C ALA A 224 24.35 14.11 7.57
N GLU A 225 24.89 12.90 7.61
CA GLU A 225 26.33 12.66 7.62
C GLU A 225 26.63 11.53 6.61
N THR A 226 26.95 11.93 5.41
CA THR A 226 28.15 11.68 4.56
C THR A 226 27.96 12.18 3.17
#